data_3e4399de002caff689fe306739ef91f2
#
_entry.id   3e4399de002caff689fe306739ef91f2
#
_cell.length_a   1.000
_cell.length_b   1.000
_cell.length_c   1.000
_cell.angle_alpha   90.00
_cell.angle_beta   90.00
_cell.angle_gamma   90.00
#
_symmetry.space_group_name_H-M   'P 1'
#
loop_
_entity.id
_entity.type
_entity.pdbx_description
1 polymer ?
#
loop_
_entity_poly.entity_id
_entity_poly.type
_entity_poly.pdbx_seq_one_letter_code
_entity_poly.pdbx_strand_id
1 'polypeptide(L)'
;MKIYLVGGAVRDKLMGISSKDRDYVVVGSTPEEMIKLGYKPIGKNFPVFLHPKTNEEYALARTEKKVSKGYHGFKFFTSPEVTLEEDLKRRDITINAIAEDEDGTIYDPYNGLEDIKNKVIRHVSDAFIEDPLRVLRVARFAALDDKFTVQKETLVLMKKLVASGELKSLSVERIVGEITKGLEAKHPDRMLFFLCDCDALNEIVPGLNPIRNLSWQFIQLGEAIKANPKLLTTESKLILLLLVPFFGDYYGTDIVEHQERLLKYLRMSNQSHKIVKSIRDEESNLNNFNSLSAEDKLDCLYRLDFFRRPNITFEILDMFSVVAKVFKKIVSADQKLLLEIFAKELNELKIEVSPSNSNEKNKEFIYQKRLFTLKKLVSN
;
A
#
# COMPACT_ATOMS: atom_id res chain seq x y z
N MET A 1 -4.35 -25.73 -29.53
CA MET A 1 -3.89 -24.70 -28.59
C MET A 1 -4.45 -23.36 -29.01
N LYS A 2 -5.10 -22.65 -28.09
CA LYS A 2 -5.57 -21.26 -28.29
C LYS A 2 -5.00 -20.39 -27.16
N ILE A 3 -4.66 -19.15 -27.48
CA ILE A 3 -4.04 -18.21 -26.54
C ILE A 3 -4.96 -17.00 -26.40
N TYR A 4 -5.14 -16.55 -25.16
CA TYR A 4 -5.98 -15.41 -24.84
C TYR A 4 -5.27 -14.47 -23.90
N LEU A 5 -5.23 -13.17 -24.20
CA LEU A 5 -4.90 -12.13 -23.25
C LEU A 5 -6.03 -12.07 -22.21
N VAL A 6 -5.72 -11.97 -20.91
CA VAL A 6 -6.73 -12.06 -19.86
C VAL A 6 -6.50 -11.08 -18.71
N GLY A 7 -7.54 -10.90 -17.91
CA GLY A 7 -7.44 -10.25 -16.59
C GLY A 7 -7.17 -8.76 -16.64
N GLY A 8 -6.17 -8.31 -15.88
CA GLY A 8 -5.84 -6.89 -15.71
C GLY A 8 -5.57 -6.15 -17.01
N ALA A 9 -4.84 -6.78 -17.94
CA ALA A 9 -4.48 -6.17 -19.22
C ALA A 9 -5.72 -5.88 -20.10
N VAL A 10 -6.65 -6.81 -20.16
CA VAL A 10 -7.91 -6.63 -20.94
C VAL A 10 -8.79 -5.57 -20.26
N ARG A 11 -8.98 -5.66 -18.94
CA ARG A 11 -9.71 -4.64 -18.18
C ARG A 11 -9.13 -3.23 -18.41
N ASP A 12 -7.83 -3.07 -18.25
CA ASP A 12 -7.17 -1.76 -18.35
C ASP A 12 -7.29 -1.20 -19.78
N LYS A 13 -7.12 -2.04 -20.82
CA LYS A 13 -7.37 -1.68 -22.21
C LYS A 13 -8.80 -1.17 -22.42
N LEU A 14 -9.80 -1.88 -21.88
CA LEU A 14 -11.23 -1.52 -22.00
C LEU A 14 -11.56 -0.23 -21.20
N MET A 15 -10.80 0.07 -20.16
CA MET A 15 -10.93 1.30 -19.38
C MET A 15 -10.09 2.47 -19.94
N GLY A 16 -9.33 2.27 -21.03
CA GLY A 16 -8.43 3.28 -21.59
C GLY A 16 -7.17 3.55 -20.74
N ILE A 17 -6.78 2.59 -19.90
CA ILE A 17 -5.61 2.65 -19.03
C ILE A 17 -4.47 1.87 -19.69
N SER A 18 -3.28 2.45 -19.74
CA SER A 18 -2.09 1.72 -20.23
C SER A 18 -1.64 0.69 -19.20
N SER A 19 -1.60 -0.58 -19.57
CA SER A 19 -1.04 -1.66 -18.77
C SER A 19 0.29 -2.12 -19.35
N LYS A 20 1.27 -2.39 -18.48
CA LYS A 20 2.58 -2.95 -18.87
C LYS A 20 2.60 -4.46 -18.71
N ASP A 21 1.84 -5.00 -17.78
CA ASP A 21 1.81 -6.42 -17.46
C ASP A 21 0.73 -7.11 -18.31
N ARG A 22 1.13 -8.13 -19.04
CA ARG A 22 0.26 -8.93 -19.90
C ARG A 22 0.30 -10.38 -19.45
N ASP A 23 -0.86 -10.88 -19.06
CA ASP A 23 -1.06 -12.27 -18.67
C ASP A 23 -1.86 -12.99 -19.74
N TYR A 24 -1.40 -14.19 -20.11
CA TYR A 24 -2.07 -15.01 -21.13
C TYR A 24 -2.55 -16.32 -20.53
N VAL A 25 -3.70 -16.78 -21.02
CA VAL A 25 -4.23 -18.13 -20.77
C VAL A 25 -4.12 -18.96 -22.03
N VAL A 26 -3.59 -20.17 -21.88
CA VAL A 26 -3.45 -21.14 -22.95
C VAL A 26 -4.46 -22.26 -22.74
N VAL A 27 -5.35 -22.44 -23.69
CA VAL A 27 -6.40 -23.50 -23.71
C VAL A 27 -6.01 -24.57 -24.71
N GLY A 28 -6.24 -25.83 -24.36
CA GLY A 28 -6.00 -26.97 -25.25
C GLY A 28 -4.54 -27.31 -25.43
N SER A 29 -3.72 -27.19 -24.37
CA SER A 29 -2.30 -27.58 -24.37
C SER A 29 -1.90 -28.23 -23.05
N THR A 30 -0.73 -28.85 -23.05
CA THR A 30 -0.12 -29.51 -21.88
C THR A 30 1.21 -28.84 -21.50
N PRO A 31 1.72 -29.06 -20.27
CA PRO A 31 3.05 -28.59 -19.87
C PRO A 31 4.15 -29.05 -20.83
N GLU A 32 4.08 -30.28 -21.29
CA GLU A 32 5.07 -30.89 -22.20
C GLU A 32 5.05 -30.21 -23.58
N GLU A 33 3.86 -29.87 -24.08
CA GLU A 33 3.72 -29.12 -25.33
C GLU A 33 4.27 -27.70 -25.21
N MET A 34 3.99 -27.01 -24.11
CA MET A 34 4.55 -25.67 -23.84
C MET A 34 6.08 -25.70 -23.82
N ILE A 35 6.67 -26.68 -23.15
CA ILE A 35 8.14 -26.84 -23.11
C ILE A 35 8.71 -27.11 -24.51
N LYS A 36 8.07 -27.98 -25.31
CA LYS A 36 8.49 -28.26 -26.68
C LYS A 36 8.45 -27.03 -27.57
N LEU A 37 7.52 -26.09 -27.30
CA LEU A 37 7.44 -24.79 -28.00
C LEU A 37 8.43 -23.75 -27.47
N GLY A 38 9.28 -24.13 -26.50
CA GLY A 38 10.34 -23.28 -25.98
C GLY A 38 9.92 -22.38 -24.82
N TYR A 39 8.71 -22.52 -24.30
CA TYR A 39 8.29 -21.79 -23.11
C TYR A 39 9.00 -22.33 -21.86
N LYS A 40 9.39 -21.44 -20.95
CA LYS A 40 10.15 -21.77 -19.75
C LYS A 40 9.23 -21.86 -18.54
N PRO A 41 9.08 -23.03 -17.86
CA PRO A 41 8.23 -23.13 -16.68
C PRO A 41 8.77 -22.28 -15.53
N ILE A 42 7.88 -21.57 -14.83
CA ILE A 42 8.17 -20.81 -13.61
C ILE A 42 7.32 -21.32 -12.45
N GLY A 43 7.98 -21.50 -11.29
CA GLY A 43 7.30 -22.01 -10.08
C GLY A 43 7.18 -23.54 -10.05
N LYS A 44 7.26 -24.09 -8.84
CA LYS A 44 7.23 -25.56 -8.65
C LYS A 44 5.81 -26.16 -8.72
N ASN A 45 4.77 -25.35 -8.48
CA ASN A 45 3.41 -25.85 -8.29
C ASN A 45 2.36 -25.18 -9.21
N PHE A 46 2.78 -24.26 -10.08
CA PHE A 46 1.87 -23.54 -10.97
C PHE A 46 2.23 -23.81 -12.44
N PRO A 47 1.25 -24.12 -13.29
CA PRO A 47 1.49 -24.31 -14.72
C PRO A 47 1.58 -22.94 -15.43
N VAL A 48 2.55 -22.14 -15.03
CA VAL A 48 2.88 -20.84 -15.62
C VAL A 48 4.22 -20.94 -16.32
N PHE A 49 4.31 -20.32 -17.48
CA PHE A 49 5.47 -20.36 -18.36
C PHE A 49 5.82 -18.94 -18.83
N LEU A 50 7.10 -18.68 -19.03
CA LEU A 50 7.56 -17.47 -19.68
C LEU A 50 7.70 -17.70 -21.19
N HIS A 51 7.19 -16.75 -21.95
CA HIS A 51 7.37 -16.75 -23.40
C HIS A 51 8.86 -16.57 -23.76
N PRO A 52 9.39 -17.37 -24.71
CA PRO A 52 10.85 -17.45 -24.96
C PRO A 52 11.50 -16.14 -25.42
N LYS A 53 10.72 -15.22 -26.00
CA LYS A 53 11.23 -13.94 -26.54
C LYS A 53 10.82 -12.73 -25.70
N THR A 54 9.56 -12.70 -25.19
CA THR A 54 9.02 -11.51 -24.53
C THR A 54 9.11 -11.59 -23.00
N ASN A 55 9.29 -12.79 -22.43
CA ASN A 55 9.21 -13.10 -21.01
C ASN A 55 7.84 -12.79 -20.36
N GLU A 56 6.81 -12.60 -21.17
CA GLU A 56 5.44 -12.48 -20.70
C GLU A 56 4.93 -13.81 -20.12
N GLU A 57 4.00 -13.75 -19.17
CA GLU A 57 3.48 -14.93 -18.47
C GLU A 57 2.34 -15.60 -19.21
N TYR A 58 2.47 -16.91 -19.43
CA TYR A 58 1.48 -17.77 -20.06
C TYR A 58 1.08 -18.89 -19.08
N ALA A 59 -0.16 -18.90 -18.64
CA ALA A 59 -0.69 -19.91 -17.76
C ALA A 59 -1.57 -20.90 -18.54
N LEU A 60 -1.42 -22.20 -18.31
CA LEU A 60 -2.39 -23.18 -18.81
C LEU A 60 -3.75 -22.93 -18.14
N ALA A 61 -4.83 -23.05 -18.94
CA ALA A 61 -6.18 -23.04 -18.43
C ALA A 61 -6.33 -24.09 -17.33
N ARG A 62 -6.95 -23.72 -16.21
CA ARG A 62 -7.02 -24.58 -15.04
C ARG A 62 -8.30 -24.36 -14.25
N THR A 63 -8.69 -25.41 -13.55
CA THR A 63 -9.63 -25.34 -12.44
C THR A 63 -8.89 -25.42 -11.12
N GLU A 64 -9.46 -24.85 -10.08
CA GLU A 64 -8.90 -24.86 -8.73
C GLU A 64 -9.88 -25.53 -7.78
N LYS A 65 -9.38 -26.32 -6.84
CA LYS A 65 -10.20 -26.91 -5.77
C LYS A 65 -9.51 -26.71 -4.42
N LYS A 66 -10.21 -26.04 -3.50
CA LYS A 66 -9.74 -25.90 -2.11
C LYS A 66 -9.78 -27.27 -1.42
N VAL A 67 -8.64 -27.73 -0.91
CA VAL A 67 -8.49 -29.01 -0.20
C VAL A 67 -8.11 -28.81 1.27
N SER A 68 -7.60 -27.62 1.64
CA SER A 68 -7.30 -27.24 3.04
C SER A 68 -7.32 -25.71 3.21
N LYS A 69 -7.17 -25.24 4.44
CA LYS A 69 -7.08 -23.80 4.74
C LYS A 69 -5.73 -23.21 4.28
N GLY A 70 -5.74 -21.95 3.87
CA GLY A 70 -4.55 -21.17 3.51
C GLY A 70 -4.10 -21.32 2.06
N TYR A 71 -3.04 -20.57 1.70
CA TYR A 71 -2.51 -20.46 0.32
C TYR A 71 -2.10 -21.79 -0.31
N HIS A 72 -1.54 -22.71 0.46
CA HIS A 72 -1.14 -24.06 -0.02
C HIS A 72 -2.31 -25.06 -0.04
N GLY A 73 -3.51 -24.62 0.30
CA GLY A 73 -4.71 -25.44 0.35
C GLY A 73 -5.40 -25.67 -0.97
N PHE A 74 -4.81 -25.27 -2.09
CA PHE A 74 -5.39 -25.44 -3.43
C PHE A 74 -4.71 -26.57 -4.20
N LYS A 75 -5.51 -27.39 -4.85
CA LYS A 75 -5.05 -28.28 -5.93
C LYS A 75 -5.47 -27.66 -7.27
N PHE A 76 -4.50 -27.56 -8.16
CA PHE A 76 -4.69 -27.08 -9.52
C PHE A 76 -4.84 -28.29 -10.44
N PHE A 77 -5.85 -28.25 -11.28
CA PHE A 77 -6.07 -29.27 -12.29
C PHE A 77 -5.97 -28.58 -13.66
N THR A 78 -4.92 -28.95 -14.37
CA THR A 78 -4.73 -28.56 -15.77
C THR A 78 -4.99 -29.75 -16.64
N SER A 79 -5.83 -29.55 -17.66
CA SER A 79 -6.09 -30.52 -18.71
C SER A 79 -6.35 -29.74 -19.99
N PRO A 80 -5.97 -30.28 -21.16
CA PRO A 80 -6.36 -29.68 -22.44
C PRO A 80 -7.88 -29.49 -22.62
N GLU A 81 -8.67 -30.21 -21.83
CA GLU A 81 -10.15 -30.14 -21.85
C GLU A 81 -10.70 -28.95 -21.05
N VAL A 82 -9.88 -28.32 -20.17
CA VAL A 82 -10.32 -27.15 -19.42
C VAL A 82 -10.59 -26.00 -20.39
N THR A 83 -11.82 -25.52 -20.36
CA THR A 83 -12.29 -24.45 -21.23
C THR A 83 -11.84 -23.07 -20.76
N LEU A 84 -11.88 -22.07 -21.64
CA LEU A 84 -11.63 -20.66 -21.26
C LEU A 84 -12.64 -20.20 -20.20
N GLU A 85 -13.91 -20.56 -20.35
CA GLU A 85 -14.97 -20.18 -19.43
C GLU A 85 -14.74 -20.72 -18.01
N GLU A 86 -14.29 -21.97 -17.87
CA GLU A 86 -13.93 -22.57 -16.58
C GLU A 86 -12.75 -21.84 -15.93
N ASP A 87 -11.72 -21.45 -16.70
CA ASP A 87 -10.61 -20.66 -16.16
C ASP A 87 -11.08 -19.27 -15.71
N LEU A 88 -11.94 -18.60 -16.48
CA LEU A 88 -12.50 -17.31 -16.13
C LEU A 88 -13.41 -17.39 -14.90
N LYS A 89 -14.16 -18.49 -14.72
CA LYS A 89 -15.08 -18.72 -13.59
C LYS A 89 -14.40 -18.67 -12.21
N ARG A 90 -13.17 -19.15 -12.11
CA ARG A 90 -12.42 -19.18 -10.85
C ARG A 90 -11.81 -17.83 -10.45
N ARG A 91 -11.88 -16.82 -11.32
CA ARG A 91 -11.30 -15.49 -11.05
C ARG A 91 -12.06 -14.75 -9.97
N ASP A 92 -11.47 -13.67 -9.47
CA ASP A 92 -11.98 -12.89 -8.35
C ASP A 92 -13.24 -12.08 -8.71
N ILE A 93 -13.16 -11.26 -9.76
CA ILE A 93 -14.21 -10.32 -10.14
C ILE A 93 -14.46 -10.32 -11.65
N THR A 94 -15.68 -10.00 -12.04
CA THR A 94 -16.14 -10.05 -13.44
C THR A 94 -15.29 -9.20 -14.37
N ILE A 95 -14.89 -8.00 -13.96
CA ILE A 95 -14.04 -7.11 -14.76
C ILE A 95 -12.62 -7.64 -15.01
N ASN A 96 -12.19 -8.69 -14.28
CA ASN A 96 -10.94 -9.41 -14.50
C ASN A 96 -11.17 -10.79 -15.16
N ALA A 97 -12.44 -11.16 -15.42
CA ALA A 97 -12.83 -12.41 -16.05
C ALA A 97 -13.22 -12.22 -17.52
N ILE A 98 -12.52 -11.33 -18.18
CA ILE A 98 -12.65 -11.02 -19.61
C ILE A 98 -11.38 -11.50 -20.31
N ALA A 99 -11.53 -12.05 -21.51
CA ALA A 99 -10.42 -12.50 -22.34
C ALA A 99 -10.50 -11.87 -23.74
N GLU A 100 -9.35 -11.76 -24.40
CA GLU A 100 -9.23 -11.27 -25.78
C GLU A 100 -8.33 -12.23 -26.56
N ASP A 101 -8.77 -12.69 -27.73
CA ASP A 101 -7.93 -13.51 -28.60
C ASP A 101 -6.99 -12.67 -29.48
N GLU A 102 -6.19 -13.36 -30.31
CA GLU A 102 -5.22 -12.73 -31.22
C GLU A 102 -5.87 -11.83 -32.27
N ASP A 103 -7.12 -12.09 -32.63
CA ASP A 103 -7.90 -11.30 -33.60
C ASP A 103 -8.59 -10.09 -32.94
N GLY A 104 -8.47 -9.95 -31.63
CA GLY A 104 -9.10 -8.89 -30.85
C GLY A 104 -10.55 -9.17 -30.47
N THR A 105 -11.04 -10.40 -30.66
CA THR A 105 -12.38 -10.81 -30.24
C THR A 105 -12.44 -10.91 -28.70
N ILE A 106 -13.45 -10.28 -28.12
CA ILE A 106 -13.65 -10.27 -26.68
C ILE A 106 -14.55 -11.43 -26.23
N TYR A 107 -14.13 -12.15 -25.23
CA TYR A 107 -14.85 -13.22 -24.55
C TYR A 107 -15.22 -12.79 -23.14
N ASP A 108 -16.49 -12.58 -22.88
CA ASP A 108 -17.03 -12.07 -21.63
C ASP A 108 -18.22 -12.90 -21.10
N PRO A 109 -17.98 -14.13 -20.64
CA PRO A 109 -19.08 -15.01 -20.19
C PRO A 109 -19.73 -14.54 -18.88
N TYR A 110 -19.13 -13.61 -18.16
CA TYR A 110 -19.58 -13.16 -16.83
C TYR A 110 -20.01 -11.70 -16.77
N ASN A 111 -20.28 -11.06 -17.92
CA ASN A 111 -20.76 -9.68 -18.05
C ASN A 111 -19.81 -8.62 -17.45
N GLY A 112 -18.51 -8.84 -17.53
CA GLY A 112 -17.49 -7.91 -17.05
C GLY A 112 -17.49 -6.59 -17.83
N LEU A 113 -17.80 -6.60 -19.13
CA LEU A 113 -17.95 -5.38 -19.95
C LEU A 113 -19.04 -4.45 -19.40
N GLU A 114 -20.19 -5.01 -19.05
CA GLU A 114 -21.29 -4.24 -18.47
C GLU A 114 -20.92 -3.71 -17.08
N ASP A 115 -20.23 -4.50 -16.28
CA ASP A 115 -19.73 -4.08 -14.96
C ASP A 115 -18.65 -2.97 -15.08
N ILE A 116 -17.77 -3.00 -16.09
CA ILE A 116 -16.83 -1.89 -16.37
C ILE A 116 -17.60 -0.61 -16.72
N LYS A 117 -18.59 -0.70 -17.61
CA LYS A 117 -19.40 0.43 -18.04
C LYS A 117 -20.16 1.06 -16.88
N ASN A 118 -20.77 0.23 -16.03
CA ASN A 118 -21.57 0.66 -14.87
C ASN A 118 -20.74 0.94 -13.63
N LYS A 119 -19.42 0.76 -13.69
CA LYS A 119 -18.52 0.93 -12.55
C LYS A 119 -18.88 0.05 -11.34
N VAL A 120 -19.19 -1.23 -11.61
CA VAL A 120 -19.55 -2.23 -10.61
C VAL A 120 -18.41 -3.23 -10.41
N ILE A 121 -18.09 -3.54 -9.16
CA ILE A 121 -17.21 -4.65 -8.78
C ILE A 121 -18.08 -5.78 -8.28
N ARG A 122 -18.09 -6.86 -9.03
CA ARG A 122 -18.88 -8.06 -8.78
C ARG A 122 -17.97 -9.28 -8.75
N HIS A 123 -18.16 -10.19 -7.78
CA HIS A 123 -17.50 -11.50 -7.81
C HIS A 123 -18.00 -12.35 -8.97
N VAL A 124 -17.13 -13.23 -9.49
CA VAL A 124 -17.50 -14.07 -10.65
C VAL A 124 -18.42 -15.23 -10.24
N SER A 125 -18.11 -15.89 -9.13
CA SER A 125 -18.81 -17.11 -8.67
C SER A 125 -18.60 -17.33 -7.18
N ASP A 126 -19.28 -18.35 -6.62
CA ASP A 126 -19.10 -18.78 -5.22
C ASP A 126 -17.66 -19.22 -4.88
N ALA A 127 -16.85 -19.55 -5.88
CA ALA A 127 -15.42 -19.76 -5.70
C ALA A 127 -14.68 -18.53 -5.12
N PHE A 128 -15.32 -17.36 -5.07
CA PHE A 128 -14.80 -16.17 -4.41
C PHE A 128 -14.35 -16.43 -2.98
N ILE A 129 -15.09 -17.26 -2.22
CA ILE A 129 -14.77 -17.57 -0.82
C ILE A 129 -13.52 -18.44 -0.64
N GLU A 130 -12.99 -19.02 -1.70
CA GLU A 130 -11.85 -19.93 -1.62
C GLU A 130 -10.55 -19.22 -1.27
N ASP A 131 -10.32 -18.00 -1.76
CA ASP A 131 -9.12 -17.21 -1.44
C ASP A 131 -9.48 -15.93 -0.66
N PRO A 132 -9.18 -15.87 0.65
CA PRO A 132 -9.49 -14.70 1.46
C PRO A 132 -8.78 -13.41 1.01
N LEU A 133 -7.71 -13.49 0.22
CA LEU A 133 -7.06 -12.30 -0.36
C LEU A 133 -8.00 -11.52 -1.29
N ARG A 134 -9.02 -12.17 -1.85
CA ARG A 134 -9.98 -11.53 -2.74
C ARG A 134 -10.73 -10.38 -2.07
N VAL A 135 -10.87 -10.39 -0.74
CA VAL A 135 -11.42 -9.24 0.04
C VAL A 135 -10.56 -7.99 -0.17
N LEU A 136 -9.24 -8.12 -0.02
CA LEU A 136 -8.30 -7.01 -0.21
C LEU A 136 -8.24 -6.59 -1.69
N ARG A 137 -8.29 -7.56 -2.60
CA ARG A 137 -8.29 -7.30 -4.04
C ARG A 137 -9.52 -6.51 -4.48
N VAL A 138 -10.72 -6.87 -4.03
CA VAL A 138 -11.96 -6.12 -4.30
C VAL A 138 -11.83 -4.67 -3.81
N ALA A 139 -11.40 -4.48 -2.57
CA ALA A 139 -11.18 -3.13 -2.02
C ALA A 139 -10.16 -2.33 -2.85
N ARG A 140 -9.05 -2.96 -3.27
CA ARG A 140 -8.04 -2.34 -4.14
C ARG A 140 -8.60 -1.99 -5.53
N PHE A 141 -9.42 -2.85 -6.13
CA PHE A 141 -10.02 -2.54 -7.43
C PHE A 141 -11.02 -1.38 -7.35
N ALA A 142 -11.69 -1.19 -6.21
CA ALA A 142 -12.51 -0.01 -5.99
C ALA A 142 -11.70 1.30 -5.98
N ALA A 143 -10.38 1.23 -5.72
CA ALA A 143 -9.49 2.37 -5.77
C ALA A 143 -9.06 2.80 -7.20
N LEU A 144 -9.44 2.06 -8.25
CA LEU A 144 -9.13 2.42 -9.63
C LEU A 144 -9.92 3.66 -10.12
N ASP A 145 -11.15 3.82 -9.63
CA ASP A 145 -12.05 4.93 -10.03
C ASP A 145 -12.98 5.25 -8.85
N ASP A 146 -13.26 6.54 -8.60
CA ASP A 146 -14.12 6.98 -7.50
C ASP A 146 -15.58 6.57 -7.65
N LYS A 147 -16.01 6.25 -8.86
CA LYS A 147 -17.36 5.79 -9.18
C LYS A 147 -17.57 4.29 -8.99
N PHE A 148 -16.48 3.51 -8.81
CA PHE A 148 -16.65 2.08 -8.57
C PHE A 148 -17.44 1.82 -7.28
N THR A 149 -18.44 0.96 -7.40
CA THR A 149 -19.23 0.45 -6.28
C THR A 149 -19.06 -1.07 -6.18
N VAL A 150 -18.99 -1.59 -4.97
CA VAL A 150 -19.00 -3.05 -4.75
C VAL A 150 -20.46 -3.51 -4.69
N GLN A 151 -20.80 -4.48 -5.52
CA GLN A 151 -22.13 -5.07 -5.57
C GLN A 151 -22.51 -5.66 -4.21
N LYS A 152 -23.78 -5.53 -3.80
CA LYS A 152 -24.26 -5.87 -2.47
C LYS A 152 -23.94 -7.32 -2.08
N GLU A 153 -24.16 -8.28 -2.98
CA GLU A 153 -23.90 -9.70 -2.74
C GLU A 153 -22.39 -9.96 -2.57
N THR A 154 -21.53 -9.26 -3.32
CA THR A 154 -20.07 -9.32 -3.15
C THR A 154 -19.64 -8.81 -1.79
N LEU A 155 -20.20 -7.68 -1.35
CA LEU A 155 -19.93 -7.13 -0.03
C LEU A 155 -20.39 -8.08 1.10
N VAL A 156 -21.52 -8.77 0.93
CA VAL A 156 -21.98 -9.81 1.86
C VAL A 156 -20.97 -10.96 1.94
N LEU A 157 -20.43 -11.41 0.81
CA LEU A 157 -19.39 -12.46 0.78
C LEU A 157 -18.09 -11.98 1.44
N MET A 158 -17.67 -10.74 1.20
CA MET A 158 -16.51 -10.15 1.88
C MET A 158 -16.70 -10.17 3.40
N LYS A 159 -17.84 -9.69 3.89
CA LYS A 159 -18.17 -9.69 5.34
C LYS A 159 -18.19 -11.10 5.94
N LYS A 160 -18.69 -12.10 5.21
CA LYS A 160 -18.66 -13.51 5.62
C LYS A 160 -17.23 -14.04 5.74
N LEU A 161 -16.37 -13.75 4.76
CA LEU A 161 -14.95 -14.15 4.80
C LEU A 161 -14.20 -13.50 5.97
N VAL A 162 -14.45 -12.22 6.22
CA VAL A 162 -13.88 -11.52 7.38
C VAL A 162 -14.33 -12.18 8.68
N ALA A 163 -15.65 -12.39 8.84
CA ALA A 163 -16.23 -13.00 10.04
C ALA A 163 -15.77 -14.45 10.28
N SER A 164 -15.38 -15.19 9.22
CA SER A 164 -14.85 -16.55 9.35
C SER A 164 -13.44 -16.60 9.95
N GLY A 165 -12.74 -15.46 10.02
CA GLY A 165 -11.35 -15.36 10.49
C GLY A 165 -10.32 -15.93 9.49
N GLU A 166 -10.73 -16.29 8.26
CA GLU A 166 -9.81 -16.84 7.26
C GLU A 166 -8.74 -15.85 6.79
N LEU A 167 -8.99 -14.54 6.92
CA LEU A 167 -8.00 -13.50 6.58
C LEU A 167 -6.71 -13.63 7.39
N LYS A 168 -6.78 -14.17 8.61
CA LYS A 168 -5.61 -14.43 9.48
C LYS A 168 -4.64 -15.48 8.90
N SER A 169 -5.10 -16.28 7.95
CA SER A 169 -4.26 -17.27 7.26
C SER A 169 -3.42 -16.68 6.12
N LEU A 170 -3.66 -15.41 5.76
CA LEU A 170 -2.90 -14.73 4.72
C LEU A 170 -1.47 -14.43 5.19
N SER A 171 -0.50 -14.63 4.29
CA SER A 171 0.84 -14.17 4.59
C SER A 171 0.93 -12.64 4.57
N VAL A 172 1.80 -12.11 5.41
CA VAL A 172 1.98 -10.65 5.54
C VAL A 172 2.38 -10.01 4.22
N GLU A 173 3.19 -10.68 3.41
CA GLU A 173 3.63 -10.20 2.10
C GLU A 173 2.46 -10.00 1.14
N ARG A 174 1.48 -10.93 1.15
CA ARG A 174 0.27 -10.80 0.34
C ARG A 174 -0.59 -9.65 0.80
N ILE A 175 -0.74 -9.47 2.12
CA ILE A 175 -1.49 -8.36 2.72
C ILE A 175 -0.85 -7.02 2.33
N VAL A 176 0.44 -6.86 2.63
CA VAL A 176 1.20 -5.64 2.35
C VAL A 176 1.19 -5.33 0.85
N GLY A 177 1.35 -6.35 -0.01
CA GLY A 177 1.31 -6.19 -1.46
C GLY A 177 -0.02 -5.61 -1.97
N GLU A 178 -1.17 -6.07 -1.49
CA GLU A 178 -2.48 -5.53 -1.91
C GLU A 178 -2.74 -4.14 -1.31
N ILE A 179 -2.40 -3.92 -0.03
CA ILE A 179 -2.53 -2.61 0.62
C ILE A 179 -1.67 -1.58 -0.12
N THR A 180 -0.42 -1.88 -0.39
CA THR A 180 0.51 -1.00 -1.11
C THR A 180 -0.04 -0.60 -2.48
N LYS A 181 -0.46 -1.59 -3.29
CA LYS A 181 -1.06 -1.33 -4.60
C LYS A 181 -2.30 -0.44 -4.51
N GLY A 182 -3.10 -0.60 -3.47
CA GLY A 182 -4.29 0.21 -3.27
C GLY A 182 -3.99 1.64 -2.79
N LEU A 183 -2.96 1.81 -1.95
CA LEU A 183 -2.49 3.14 -1.52
C LEU A 183 -1.81 3.91 -2.67
N GLU A 184 -1.28 3.22 -3.67
CA GLU A 184 -0.71 3.80 -4.90
C GLU A 184 -1.77 4.04 -5.99
N ALA A 185 -2.96 3.50 -5.84
CA ALA A 185 -4.04 3.69 -6.81
C ALA A 185 -4.56 5.13 -6.80
N LYS A 186 -5.37 5.47 -7.81
CA LYS A 186 -5.90 6.82 -7.99
C LYS A 186 -6.81 7.28 -6.84
N HIS A 187 -7.50 6.34 -6.18
CA HIS A 187 -8.51 6.60 -5.14
C HIS A 187 -8.30 5.71 -3.90
N PRO A 188 -7.18 5.87 -3.16
CA PRO A 188 -6.90 5.05 -1.97
C PRO A 188 -7.98 5.17 -0.88
N ASP A 189 -8.70 6.29 -0.83
CA ASP A 189 -9.87 6.51 0.01
C ASP A 189 -10.94 5.43 -0.19
N ARG A 190 -11.16 5.00 -1.43
CA ARG A 190 -12.13 3.96 -1.76
C ARG A 190 -11.72 2.60 -1.23
N MET A 191 -10.42 2.25 -1.35
CA MET A 191 -9.92 1.00 -0.75
C MET A 191 -10.15 0.99 0.76
N LEU A 192 -9.73 2.05 1.44
CA LEU A 192 -9.85 2.14 2.90
C LEU A 192 -11.31 2.13 3.34
N PHE A 193 -12.20 2.79 2.58
CA PHE A 193 -13.64 2.74 2.83
C PHE A 193 -14.16 1.30 2.85
N PHE A 194 -13.91 0.49 1.81
CA PHE A 194 -14.43 -0.87 1.73
C PHE A 194 -13.77 -1.82 2.73
N LEU A 195 -12.47 -1.64 3.05
CA LEU A 195 -11.82 -2.41 4.10
C LEU A 195 -12.41 -2.12 5.49
N CYS A 196 -12.80 -0.88 5.76
CA CYS A 196 -13.50 -0.51 6.98
C CYS A 196 -14.95 -1.04 6.99
N ASP A 197 -15.69 -0.87 5.87
CA ASP A 197 -17.09 -1.29 5.78
C ASP A 197 -17.28 -2.81 5.98
N CYS A 198 -16.32 -3.62 5.54
CA CYS A 198 -16.36 -5.07 5.76
C CYS A 198 -15.59 -5.54 7.00
N ASP A 199 -15.12 -4.65 7.87
CA ASP A 199 -14.30 -4.94 9.07
C ASP A 199 -12.96 -5.64 8.77
N ALA A 200 -12.49 -5.61 7.51
CA ALA A 200 -11.28 -6.34 7.11
C ALA A 200 -10.00 -5.74 7.69
N LEU A 201 -9.95 -4.41 7.86
CA LEU A 201 -8.72 -3.71 8.21
C LEU A 201 -8.10 -4.21 9.52
N ASN A 202 -8.92 -4.45 10.55
CA ASN A 202 -8.47 -4.97 11.83
C ASN A 202 -8.11 -6.48 11.79
N GLU A 203 -8.76 -7.25 10.92
CA GLU A 203 -8.47 -8.67 10.75
C GLU A 203 -7.14 -8.92 10.04
N ILE A 204 -6.78 -8.06 9.05
CA ILE A 204 -5.53 -8.18 8.29
C ILE A 204 -4.33 -7.57 9.02
N VAL A 205 -4.55 -6.54 9.86
CA VAL A 205 -3.52 -5.92 10.72
C VAL A 205 -4.08 -5.83 12.13
N PRO A 206 -3.93 -6.91 12.94
CA PRO A 206 -4.52 -7.00 14.26
C PRO A 206 -4.15 -5.81 15.15
N GLY A 207 -5.16 -5.14 15.70
CA GLY A 207 -4.98 -3.98 16.56
C GLY A 207 -4.85 -2.63 15.83
N LEU A 208 -4.88 -2.60 14.49
CA LEU A 208 -4.84 -1.33 13.76
C LEU A 208 -6.10 -0.48 14.01
N ASN A 209 -7.25 -1.11 14.22
CA ASN A 209 -8.51 -0.43 14.54
C ASN A 209 -9.16 -1.03 15.80
N PRO A 210 -8.62 -0.76 17.01
CA PRO A 210 -9.03 -1.44 18.24
C PRO A 210 -10.45 -1.14 18.68
N ILE A 211 -11.04 -0.02 18.26
CA ILE A 211 -12.31 0.51 18.82
C ILE A 211 -13.38 0.65 17.71
N ARG A 212 -13.13 0.24 16.48
CA ARG A 212 -14.02 0.43 15.30
C ARG A 212 -14.46 1.89 15.04
N ASN A 213 -13.90 2.86 15.77
CA ASN A 213 -14.25 4.28 15.67
C ASN A 213 -13.29 5.06 14.75
N LEU A 214 -12.25 4.41 14.19
CA LEU A 214 -11.25 5.05 13.34
C LEU A 214 -11.57 4.97 11.84
N SER A 215 -12.69 4.36 11.45
CA SER A 215 -13.03 4.19 10.03
C SER A 215 -13.03 5.52 9.28
N TRP A 216 -13.55 6.58 9.89
CA TRP A 216 -13.54 7.91 9.30
C TRP A 216 -12.12 8.44 9.08
N GLN A 217 -11.24 8.29 10.06
CA GLN A 217 -9.85 8.72 9.97
C GLN A 217 -9.07 7.98 8.89
N PHE A 218 -9.31 6.67 8.72
CA PHE A 218 -8.71 5.91 7.62
C PHE A 218 -9.20 6.38 6.25
N ILE A 219 -10.47 6.71 6.09
CA ILE A 219 -11.01 7.27 4.85
C ILE A 219 -10.38 8.64 4.60
N GLN A 220 -10.33 9.52 5.60
CA GLN A 220 -9.68 10.84 5.50
C GLN A 220 -8.18 10.72 5.17
N LEU A 221 -7.49 9.70 5.70
CA LEU A 221 -6.11 9.41 5.30
C LEU A 221 -6.03 9.09 3.81
N GLY A 222 -6.92 8.25 3.30
CA GLY A 222 -6.98 7.94 1.87
C GLY A 222 -7.20 9.18 1.01
N GLU A 223 -8.11 10.07 1.40
CA GLU A 223 -8.33 11.35 0.73
C GLU A 223 -7.09 12.25 0.78
N ALA A 224 -6.40 12.30 1.91
CA ALA A 224 -5.18 13.09 2.07
C ALA A 224 -4.02 12.54 1.21
N ILE A 225 -3.87 11.22 1.11
CA ILE A 225 -2.89 10.56 0.22
C ILE A 225 -3.22 10.90 -1.25
N LYS A 226 -4.49 10.78 -1.64
CA LYS A 226 -4.98 11.12 -2.98
C LYS A 226 -4.70 12.58 -3.37
N ALA A 227 -4.88 13.50 -2.43
CA ALA A 227 -4.61 14.92 -2.64
C ALA A 227 -3.11 15.25 -2.79
N ASN A 228 -2.21 14.36 -2.34
CA ASN A 228 -0.76 14.58 -2.34
C ASN A 228 0.00 13.37 -2.96
N PRO A 229 -0.29 12.96 -4.20
CA PRO A 229 0.16 11.68 -4.75
C PRO A 229 1.69 11.58 -4.92
N LYS A 230 2.39 12.71 -5.05
CA LYS A 230 3.83 12.78 -5.25
C LYS A 230 4.62 13.12 -3.98
N LEU A 231 3.93 13.49 -2.91
CA LEU A 231 4.57 13.93 -1.67
C LEU A 231 5.11 12.77 -0.85
N LEU A 232 4.44 11.63 -0.92
CA LEU A 232 4.68 10.48 -0.05
C LEU A 232 5.27 9.30 -0.83
N THR A 233 6.30 8.68 -0.27
CA THR A 233 6.77 7.39 -0.75
C THR A 233 5.76 6.29 -0.43
N THR A 234 5.88 5.14 -1.08
CA THR A 234 5.07 3.96 -0.78
C THR A 234 5.18 3.54 0.69
N GLU A 235 6.40 3.57 1.23
CA GLU A 235 6.67 3.22 2.63
C GLU A 235 6.04 4.25 3.58
N SER A 236 6.11 5.54 3.27
CA SER A 236 5.48 6.62 4.05
C SER A 236 3.96 6.45 4.12
N LYS A 237 3.31 6.03 3.02
CA LYS A 237 1.86 5.75 3.01
C LYS A 237 1.49 4.58 3.93
N LEU A 238 2.31 3.53 3.99
CA LEU A 238 2.12 2.42 4.94
C LEU A 238 2.34 2.87 6.40
N ILE A 239 3.37 3.68 6.65
CA ILE A 239 3.62 4.24 7.98
C ILE A 239 2.44 5.07 8.46
N LEU A 240 1.84 5.87 7.57
CA LEU A 240 0.68 6.70 7.89
C LEU A 240 -0.51 5.87 8.39
N LEU A 241 -0.77 4.67 7.83
CA LEU A 241 -1.79 3.76 8.35
C LEU A 241 -1.53 3.38 9.82
N LEU A 242 -0.26 3.17 10.19
CA LEU A 242 0.14 2.80 11.55
C LEU A 242 0.08 3.97 12.52
N LEU A 243 0.14 5.20 12.01
CA LEU A 243 0.09 6.42 12.81
C LEU A 243 -1.33 6.87 13.14
N VAL A 244 -2.33 6.48 12.34
CA VAL A 244 -3.74 6.87 12.58
C VAL A 244 -4.21 6.56 14.02
N PRO A 245 -4.00 5.36 14.57
CA PRO A 245 -4.40 5.07 15.94
C PRO A 245 -3.67 5.90 17.00
N PHE A 246 -2.39 6.23 16.75
CA PHE A 246 -1.59 7.05 17.65
C PHE A 246 -2.13 8.47 17.79
N PHE A 247 -2.41 9.12 16.65
CA PHE A 247 -2.95 10.49 16.65
C PHE A 247 -4.39 10.59 17.16
N GLY A 248 -5.08 9.45 17.26
CA GLY A 248 -6.43 9.35 17.80
C GLY A 248 -6.52 9.21 19.32
N ASP A 249 -5.41 9.18 20.06
CA ASP A 249 -5.33 8.99 21.52
C ASP A 249 -6.02 7.71 22.05
N TYR A 250 -6.04 6.64 21.23
CA TYR A 250 -6.82 5.43 21.52
C TYR A 250 -6.11 4.37 22.35
N TYR A 251 -4.79 4.45 22.55
CA TYR A 251 -3.99 3.38 23.15
C TYR A 251 -3.44 3.67 24.55
N GLY A 252 -3.61 4.88 25.07
CA GLY A 252 -3.06 5.22 26.39
C GLY A 252 -1.54 5.01 26.47
N THR A 253 -1.07 4.39 27.55
CA THR A 253 0.37 4.17 27.82
C THR A 253 1.00 3.06 26.97
N ASP A 254 0.21 2.16 26.35
CA ASP A 254 0.72 0.98 25.66
C ASP A 254 0.99 1.21 24.16
N ILE A 255 0.83 2.46 23.70
CA ILE A 255 0.95 2.81 22.28
C ILE A 255 2.31 2.43 21.68
N VAL A 256 3.39 2.60 22.45
CA VAL A 256 4.77 2.31 22.00
C VAL A 256 4.92 0.84 21.64
N GLU A 257 4.56 -0.03 22.59
CA GLU A 257 4.64 -1.48 22.40
C GLU A 257 3.73 -1.95 21.26
N HIS A 258 2.55 -1.34 21.16
CA HIS A 258 1.60 -1.66 20.11
C HIS A 258 2.13 -1.30 18.72
N GLN A 259 2.67 -0.09 18.52
CA GLN A 259 3.28 0.32 17.26
C GLN A 259 4.47 -0.57 16.88
N GLU A 260 5.33 -0.90 17.83
CA GLU A 260 6.45 -1.80 17.58
C GLU A 260 6.00 -3.20 17.15
N ARG A 261 4.92 -3.72 17.73
CA ARG A 261 4.31 -4.99 17.30
C ARG A 261 3.78 -4.90 15.87
N LEU A 262 3.09 -3.81 15.51
CA LEU A 262 2.56 -3.62 14.16
C LEU A 262 3.68 -3.49 13.11
N LEU A 263 4.71 -2.70 13.40
CA LEU A 263 5.88 -2.55 12.53
C LEU A 263 6.57 -3.89 12.27
N LYS A 264 6.77 -4.69 13.32
CA LYS A 264 7.33 -6.04 13.21
C LYS A 264 6.41 -6.98 12.44
N TYR A 265 5.11 -6.96 12.72
CA TYR A 265 4.13 -7.77 12.01
C TYR A 265 4.15 -7.49 10.51
N LEU A 266 4.17 -6.23 10.11
CA LEU A 266 4.21 -5.82 8.70
C LEU A 266 5.62 -5.91 8.07
N ARG A 267 6.62 -6.37 8.84
CA ARG A 267 8.02 -6.51 8.40
C ARG A 267 8.58 -5.20 7.83
N MET A 268 8.24 -4.10 8.47
CA MET A 268 8.70 -2.78 8.07
C MET A 268 10.21 -2.63 8.26
N SER A 269 10.83 -1.73 7.49
CA SER A 269 12.27 -1.49 7.54
C SER A 269 12.73 -0.88 8.87
N ASN A 270 14.01 -1.03 9.20
CA ASN A 270 14.60 -0.33 10.35
C ASN A 270 14.48 1.20 10.24
N GLN A 271 14.40 1.72 9.03
CA GLN A 271 14.15 3.14 8.79
C GLN A 271 12.72 3.52 9.19
N SER A 272 11.72 2.72 8.83
CA SER A 272 10.33 2.93 9.24
C SER A 272 10.18 2.96 10.76
N HIS A 273 10.86 2.04 11.48
CA HIS A 273 10.87 2.05 12.95
C HIS A 273 11.40 3.37 13.52
N LYS A 274 12.50 3.90 12.95
CA LYS A 274 13.07 5.18 13.37
C LYS A 274 12.13 6.34 13.06
N ILE A 275 11.52 6.35 11.89
CA ILE A 275 10.57 7.40 11.47
C ILE A 275 9.36 7.43 12.42
N VAL A 276 8.73 6.28 12.68
CA VAL A 276 7.57 6.20 13.60
C VAL A 276 7.96 6.67 14.99
N LYS A 277 9.13 6.23 15.50
CA LYS A 277 9.65 6.69 16.77
C LYS A 277 9.87 8.20 16.79
N SER A 278 10.50 8.77 15.76
CA SER A 278 10.76 10.21 15.69
C SER A 278 9.46 11.03 15.66
N ILE A 279 8.46 10.59 14.89
CA ILE A 279 7.14 11.26 14.84
C ILE A 279 6.49 11.24 16.23
N ARG A 280 6.50 10.09 16.90
CA ARG A 280 5.92 9.94 18.23
C ARG A 280 6.63 10.80 19.28
N ASP A 281 7.97 10.73 19.31
CA ASP A 281 8.75 11.39 20.34
C ASP A 281 8.77 12.93 20.17
N GLU A 282 8.61 13.41 18.93
CA GLU A 282 8.65 14.84 18.60
C GLU A 282 7.27 15.43 18.24
N GLU A 283 6.15 14.68 18.37
CA GLU A 283 4.81 15.17 17.98
C GLU A 283 4.48 16.53 18.60
N SER A 284 4.69 16.69 19.90
CA SER A 284 4.40 17.93 20.62
C SER A 284 5.27 19.09 20.12
N ASN A 285 6.56 18.84 19.91
CA ASN A 285 7.49 19.85 19.39
C ASN A 285 7.15 20.22 17.95
N LEU A 286 6.79 19.26 17.11
CA LEU A 286 6.37 19.50 15.72
C LEU A 286 5.06 20.27 15.66
N ASN A 287 4.08 19.97 16.51
CA ASN A 287 2.82 20.73 16.57
C ASN A 287 3.02 22.19 16.98
N ASN A 288 3.97 22.46 17.86
CA ASN A 288 4.24 23.77 18.44
C ASN A 288 5.53 24.42 17.92
N PHE A 289 6.10 23.93 16.82
CA PHE A 289 7.45 24.29 16.37
C PHE A 289 7.65 25.79 16.25
N ASN A 290 6.67 26.55 15.75
CA ASN A 290 6.76 28.00 15.59
C ASN A 290 6.94 28.73 16.92
N SER A 291 6.33 28.25 18.00
CA SER A 291 6.39 28.86 19.33
C SER A 291 7.58 28.39 20.20
N LEU A 292 8.34 27.39 19.73
CA LEU A 292 9.52 26.92 20.45
C LEU A 292 10.62 27.99 20.50
N SER A 293 11.43 27.96 21.55
CA SER A 293 12.69 28.73 21.62
C SER A 293 13.66 28.30 20.51
N ALA A 294 14.66 29.11 20.20
CA ALA A 294 15.68 28.75 19.23
C ALA A 294 16.46 27.48 19.66
N GLU A 295 16.70 27.35 20.96
CA GLU A 295 17.31 26.17 21.57
C GLU A 295 16.46 24.91 21.34
N ASP A 296 15.18 24.97 21.71
CA ASP A 296 14.27 23.81 21.56
C ASP A 296 14.06 23.43 20.08
N LYS A 297 14.00 24.42 19.17
CA LYS A 297 13.96 24.17 17.71
C LYS A 297 15.21 23.42 17.25
N LEU A 298 16.39 23.86 17.68
CA LEU A 298 17.66 23.25 17.31
C LEU A 298 17.75 21.82 17.85
N ASP A 299 17.35 21.60 19.10
CA ASP A 299 17.35 20.29 19.74
C ASP A 299 16.37 19.33 19.07
N CYS A 300 15.18 19.80 18.68
CA CYS A 300 14.23 19.02 17.87
C CYS A 300 14.86 18.58 16.54
N LEU A 301 15.54 19.47 15.82
CA LEU A 301 16.26 19.14 14.59
C LEU A 301 17.37 18.09 14.79
N TYR A 302 18.09 18.15 15.92
CA TYR A 302 19.08 17.13 16.27
C TYR A 302 18.42 15.77 16.54
N ARG A 303 17.32 15.73 17.31
CA ARG A 303 16.58 14.48 17.59
C ARG A 303 15.97 13.87 16.34
N LEU A 304 15.56 14.69 15.36
CA LEU A 304 15.11 14.25 14.04
C LEU A 304 16.24 13.79 13.11
N ASP A 305 17.50 13.86 13.56
CA ASP A 305 18.71 13.52 12.78
C ASP A 305 18.89 14.40 11.52
N PHE A 306 18.33 15.62 11.55
CA PHE A 306 18.25 16.54 10.42
C PHE A 306 19.61 16.81 9.76
N PHE A 307 20.63 17.11 10.56
CA PHE A 307 21.97 17.49 10.05
C PHE A 307 22.73 16.36 9.38
N ARG A 308 22.34 15.12 9.63
CA ARG A 308 22.96 13.94 9.04
C ARG A 308 22.10 13.38 7.89
N ARG A 309 20.78 13.46 8.03
CA ARG A 309 19.81 12.89 7.09
C ARG A 309 18.60 13.81 6.86
N PRO A 310 18.84 15.00 6.26
CA PRO A 310 17.78 15.99 6.07
C PRO A 310 16.56 15.44 5.30
N ASN A 311 16.79 14.58 4.30
CA ASN A 311 15.70 14.00 3.51
C ASN A 311 14.70 13.19 4.35
N ILE A 312 15.17 12.49 5.40
CA ILE A 312 14.27 11.74 6.31
C ILE A 312 13.44 12.72 7.15
N THR A 313 14.04 13.82 7.60
CA THR A 313 13.31 14.85 8.35
C THR A 313 12.21 15.46 7.46
N PHE A 314 12.49 15.78 6.20
CA PHE A 314 11.46 16.27 5.28
C PHE A 314 10.36 15.24 5.04
N GLU A 315 10.70 13.97 4.88
CA GLU A 315 9.72 12.88 4.78
C GLU A 315 8.82 12.79 6.03
N ILE A 316 9.40 12.92 7.23
CA ILE A 316 8.65 13.01 8.49
C ILE A 316 7.68 14.19 8.48
N LEU A 317 8.12 15.37 8.04
CA LEU A 317 7.28 16.57 7.99
C LEU A 317 6.15 16.44 6.98
N ASP A 318 6.41 15.83 5.83
CA ASP A 318 5.39 15.54 4.84
C ASP A 318 4.31 14.61 5.40
N MET A 319 4.71 13.51 6.04
CA MET A 319 3.78 12.60 6.72
C MET A 319 3.02 13.32 7.84
N PHE A 320 3.70 14.11 8.66
CA PHE A 320 3.10 14.85 9.75
C PHE A 320 2.05 15.84 9.24
N SER A 321 2.33 16.55 8.14
CA SER A 321 1.38 17.46 7.51
C SER A 321 0.10 16.77 7.02
N VAL A 322 0.22 15.53 6.52
CA VAL A 322 -0.92 14.70 6.09
C VAL A 322 -1.75 14.28 7.29
N VAL A 323 -1.12 13.76 8.35
CA VAL A 323 -1.82 13.33 9.58
C VAL A 323 -2.54 14.50 10.25
N ALA A 324 -1.90 15.66 10.32
CA ALA A 324 -2.50 16.85 10.91
C ALA A 324 -3.80 17.25 10.22
N LYS A 325 -3.88 17.13 8.89
CA LYS A 325 -5.13 17.35 8.13
C LYS A 325 -6.21 16.34 8.51
N VAL A 326 -5.85 15.06 8.64
CA VAL A 326 -6.77 13.97 9.02
C VAL A 326 -7.40 14.23 10.40
N PHE A 327 -6.61 14.68 11.35
CA PHE A 327 -7.05 14.92 12.73
C PHE A 327 -7.44 16.38 13.01
N LYS A 328 -7.51 17.22 11.97
CA LYS A 328 -7.79 18.67 12.09
C LYS A 328 -6.87 19.39 13.09
N LYS A 329 -5.65 18.86 13.28
CA LYS A 329 -4.60 19.52 14.07
C LYS A 329 -3.99 20.62 13.17
N ILE A 330 -3.80 21.80 13.72
CA ILE A 330 -3.28 22.95 12.97
C ILE A 330 -1.76 22.77 12.83
N VAL A 331 -1.32 22.14 11.77
CA VAL A 331 0.07 22.28 11.31
C VAL A 331 0.02 23.34 10.21
N SER A 332 0.57 24.51 10.48
CA SER A 332 0.55 25.59 9.48
C SER A 332 1.48 25.23 8.31
N ALA A 333 1.08 25.56 7.09
CA ALA A 333 1.95 25.46 5.92
C ALA A 333 3.27 26.24 6.14
N ASP A 334 3.24 27.23 6.98
CA ASP A 334 4.39 28.04 7.40
C ASP A 334 5.46 27.23 8.16
N GLN A 335 5.08 26.15 8.87
CA GLN A 335 6.07 25.32 9.58
C GLN A 335 6.98 24.56 8.62
N LYS A 336 6.45 24.03 7.52
CA LYS A 336 7.28 23.37 6.50
C LYS A 336 8.20 24.39 5.83
N LEU A 337 7.67 25.54 5.46
CA LEU A 337 8.45 26.62 4.83
C LEU A 337 9.57 27.12 5.76
N LEU A 338 9.28 27.33 7.04
CA LEU A 338 10.29 27.71 8.03
C LEU A 338 11.38 26.64 8.18
N LEU A 339 10.99 25.37 8.21
CA LEU A 339 11.96 24.28 8.30
C LEU A 339 12.80 24.15 7.02
N GLU A 340 12.25 24.42 5.84
CA GLU A 340 13.01 24.47 4.59
C GLU A 340 14.01 25.64 4.59
N ILE A 341 13.63 26.82 5.11
CA ILE A 341 14.53 27.97 5.27
C ILE A 341 15.65 27.62 6.27
N PHE A 342 15.30 27.07 7.45
CA PHE A 342 16.30 26.66 8.44
C PHE A 342 17.20 25.56 7.90
N ALA A 343 16.63 24.61 7.13
CA ALA A 343 17.38 23.55 6.48
C ALA A 343 18.47 24.10 5.58
N LYS A 344 18.10 25.00 4.70
CA LYS A 344 19.03 25.62 3.75
C LYS A 344 20.15 26.38 4.49
N GLU A 345 19.77 27.33 5.34
CA GLU A 345 20.72 28.17 6.03
C GLU A 345 21.65 27.41 7.00
N LEU A 346 21.10 26.42 7.74
CA LEU A 346 21.89 25.64 8.71
C LEU A 346 22.76 24.56 8.07
N ASN A 347 22.38 23.98 6.92
CA ASN A 347 23.18 22.98 6.21
C ASN A 347 24.28 23.63 5.34
N GLU A 348 24.06 24.85 4.85
CA GLU A 348 25.06 25.61 4.09
C GLU A 348 26.13 26.24 4.97
N LEU A 349 25.96 26.23 6.31
CA LEU A 349 26.94 26.71 7.25
C LEU A 349 28.27 25.93 7.14
N LYS A 350 29.30 26.58 6.60
CA LYS A 350 30.67 26.07 6.66
C LYS A 350 31.24 26.30 8.08
N ILE A 351 31.25 25.22 8.88
CA ILE A 351 31.79 25.28 10.24
C ILE A 351 33.17 24.60 10.22
N GLU A 352 34.21 25.40 10.26
CA GLU A 352 35.57 24.91 10.40
C GLU A 352 35.82 24.56 11.86
N VAL A 353 36.12 23.30 12.13
CA VAL A 353 36.46 22.81 13.47
C VAL A 353 37.96 22.66 13.61
N SER A 354 38.50 22.97 14.80
CA SER A 354 39.94 22.79 15.06
C SER A 354 40.29 21.31 15.24
N PRO A 355 41.29 20.79 14.49
CA PRO A 355 41.74 19.42 14.66
C PRO A 355 42.35 19.15 16.07
N SER A 356 42.78 20.20 16.76
CA SER A 356 43.36 20.10 18.11
C SER A 356 42.34 19.99 19.24
N ASN A 357 41.06 20.22 18.96
CA ASN A 357 39.99 20.11 19.95
C ASN A 357 39.51 18.66 20.11
N SER A 358 39.04 18.34 21.34
CA SER A 358 38.34 17.09 21.56
C SER A 358 37.04 17.05 20.75
N ASN A 359 36.52 15.84 20.44
CA ASN A 359 35.25 15.66 19.75
C ASN A 359 34.10 16.38 20.46
N GLU A 360 34.09 16.42 21.79
CA GLU A 360 33.05 17.10 22.57
C GLU A 360 33.11 18.62 22.41
N LYS A 361 34.32 19.21 22.44
CA LYS A 361 34.49 20.65 22.21
C LYS A 361 34.07 21.05 20.79
N ASN A 362 34.38 20.23 19.81
CA ASN A 362 33.96 20.47 18.44
C ASN A 362 32.43 20.36 18.26
N LYS A 363 31.75 19.38 18.91
CA LYS A 363 30.29 19.26 18.90
C LYS A 363 29.64 20.47 19.54
N GLU A 364 30.11 20.90 20.68
CA GLU A 364 29.60 22.10 21.37
C GLU A 364 29.79 23.35 20.51
N PHE A 365 30.94 23.53 19.89
CA PHE A 365 31.22 24.65 19.00
C PHE A 365 30.26 24.66 17.78
N ILE A 366 30.03 23.49 17.18
CA ILE A 366 29.06 23.34 16.05
C ILE A 366 27.66 23.70 16.52
N TYR A 367 27.23 23.21 17.68
CA TYR A 367 25.93 23.52 18.26
C TYR A 367 25.76 25.02 18.46
N GLN A 368 26.69 25.70 19.10
CA GLN A 368 26.64 27.14 19.38
C GLN A 368 26.60 27.98 18.07
N LYS A 369 27.35 27.59 17.05
CA LYS A 369 27.29 28.24 15.73
C LYS A 369 25.93 28.10 15.06
N ARG A 370 25.34 26.92 15.08
CA ARG A 370 23.99 26.66 14.54
C ARG A 370 22.93 27.42 15.34
N LEU A 371 23.04 27.43 16.67
CA LEU A 371 22.13 28.17 17.54
C LEU A 371 22.16 29.68 17.26
N PHE A 372 23.36 30.24 17.13
CA PHE A 372 23.53 31.66 16.81
C PHE A 372 22.88 32.03 15.48
N THR A 373 23.06 31.19 14.45
CA THR A 373 22.41 31.39 13.13
C THR A 373 20.89 31.26 13.23
N LEU A 374 20.39 30.25 13.93
CA LEU A 374 18.96 30.05 14.13
C LEU A 374 18.31 31.22 14.89
N LYS A 375 18.97 31.76 15.94
CA LYS A 375 18.49 32.94 16.66
C LYS A 375 18.32 34.15 15.73
N LYS A 376 19.23 34.37 14.81
CA LYS A 376 19.13 35.44 13.82
C LYS A 376 17.95 35.22 12.87
N LEU A 377 17.71 33.98 12.42
CA LEU A 377 16.62 33.63 11.50
C LEU A 377 15.23 33.76 12.16
N VAL A 378 15.13 33.49 13.45
CA VAL A 378 13.87 33.59 14.22
C VAL A 378 13.56 35.02 14.62
N SER A 379 14.56 35.93 14.66
CA SER A 379 14.39 37.34 15.04
C SER A 379 14.02 38.25 13.88
N ASN A 380 14.13 37.75 12.65
CA ASN A 380 13.71 38.43 11.41
C ASN A 380 12.35 37.91 10.94
#